data_dba7a79889f9c2f40bdb57871bf302b5
#
_entry.id   dba7a79889f9c2f40bdb57871bf302b5
#
_cell.length_a   1.000
_cell.length_b   1.000
_cell.length_c   1.000
_cell.angle_alpha   90.00
_cell.angle_beta   90.00
_cell.angle_gamma   90.00
#
_symmetry.space_group_name_H-M   'P 1'
#
loop_
_entity.id
_entity.type
_entity.pdbx_description
1 polymer ?
#
loop_
_entity_poly.entity_id
_entity_poly.type
_entity_poly.pdbx_seq_one_letter_code
_entity_poly.pdbx_strand_id
1 'polypeptide(L)'
;MGATGLREKQLSLVLANRVADRLRARGITVQMTRTTDRTLTLRQRVAIANRVPADLFISIHANASPMRTQRGYETYVLTPSGIDADGRALRSDVTARREGVDAATALVLDDVERGASQWEAAEMAVRMQRALRDRRGSEGDRGVRQDAQHVLLGATMPAVLVEVGFIDHPIEGRQLAD
;
A
#
# COMPACT_ATOMS: atom_id res chain seq x y z
N MET A 1 2.09 -9.46 17.33
CA MET A 1 1.21 -10.65 17.41
C MET A 1 -0.14 -10.19 17.95
N GLY A 2 -1.22 -10.50 17.22
CA GLY A 2 -2.57 -10.05 17.58
C GLY A 2 -3.07 -10.69 18.89
N ALA A 3 -4.18 -10.15 19.41
CA ALA A 3 -4.81 -10.62 20.65
C ALA A 3 -5.24 -12.10 20.60
N THR A 4 -5.44 -12.64 19.38
CA THR A 4 -5.85 -14.03 19.13
C THR A 4 -4.68 -14.95 18.75
N GLY A 5 -3.44 -14.48 18.80
CA GLY A 5 -2.29 -15.20 18.25
C GLY A 5 -2.13 -15.05 16.73
N LEU A 6 -3.09 -14.42 16.05
CA LEU A 6 -3.02 -14.13 14.61
C LEU A 6 -1.82 -13.23 14.31
N ARG A 7 -1.08 -13.57 13.29
CA ARG A 7 0.05 -12.74 12.81
C ARG A 7 -0.37 -11.93 11.60
N GLU A 8 0.01 -10.66 11.56
CA GLU A 8 -0.28 -9.76 10.44
C GLU A 8 0.15 -10.37 9.08
N LYS A 9 1.33 -10.99 9.03
CA LYS A 9 1.83 -11.62 7.81
C LYS A 9 0.91 -12.71 7.23
N GLN A 10 0.17 -13.41 8.09
CA GLN A 10 -0.80 -14.43 7.68
C GLN A 10 -2.09 -13.78 7.21
N LEU A 11 -2.63 -12.86 8.00
CA LEU A 11 -3.83 -12.11 7.65
C LEU A 11 -3.66 -11.35 6.32
N SER A 12 -2.60 -10.57 6.18
CA SER A 12 -2.33 -9.81 4.95
C SER A 12 -2.19 -10.71 3.72
N LEU A 13 -1.58 -11.90 3.86
CA LEU A 13 -1.46 -12.85 2.75
C LEU A 13 -2.83 -13.42 2.35
N VAL A 14 -3.65 -13.82 3.32
CA VAL A 14 -5.01 -14.34 3.06
C VAL A 14 -5.87 -13.28 2.39
N LEU A 15 -5.88 -12.05 2.90
CA LEU A 15 -6.65 -10.95 2.33
C LEU A 15 -6.17 -10.60 0.93
N ALA A 16 -4.86 -10.49 0.72
CA ALA A 16 -4.30 -10.18 -0.59
C ALA A 16 -4.65 -11.25 -1.63
N ASN A 17 -4.61 -12.54 -1.28
CA ASN A 17 -5.05 -13.61 -2.17
C ASN A 17 -6.54 -13.48 -2.50
N ARG A 18 -7.42 -13.29 -1.50
CA ARG A 18 -8.86 -13.10 -1.73
C ARG A 18 -9.17 -11.90 -2.64
N VAL A 19 -8.44 -10.79 -2.44
CA VAL A 19 -8.57 -9.60 -3.30
C VAL A 19 -8.10 -9.92 -4.72
N ALA A 20 -6.93 -10.54 -4.86
CA ALA A 20 -6.37 -10.93 -6.16
C ALA A 20 -7.33 -11.84 -6.95
N ASP A 21 -7.91 -12.85 -6.30
CA ASP A 21 -8.84 -13.76 -6.96
C ASP A 21 -10.11 -13.05 -7.43
N ARG A 22 -10.63 -12.12 -6.63
CA ARG A 22 -11.81 -11.32 -7.01
C ARG A 22 -11.53 -10.34 -8.14
N LEU A 23 -10.33 -9.77 -8.20
CA LEU A 23 -9.91 -8.89 -9.29
C LEU A 23 -9.70 -9.70 -10.58
N ARG A 24 -9.03 -10.85 -10.51
CA ARG A 24 -8.84 -11.75 -11.64
C ARG A 24 -10.16 -12.25 -12.23
N ALA A 25 -11.14 -12.57 -11.38
CA ALA A 25 -12.48 -12.95 -11.80
C ALA A 25 -13.22 -11.83 -12.57
N ARG A 26 -12.72 -10.58 -12.49
CA ARG A 26 -13.21 -9.42 -13.24
C ARG A 26 -12.33 -9.05 -14.43
N GLY A 27 -11.39 -9.91 -14.81
CA GLY A 27 -10.49 -9.68 -15.93
C GLY A 27 -9.31 -8.75 -15.63
N ILE A 28 -9.07 -8.40 -14.35
CA ILE A 28 -7.95 -7.54 -13.97
C ILE A 28 -6.72 -8.42 -13.75
N THR A 29 -5.61 -8.08 -14.40
CA THR A 29 -4.32 -8.74 -14.19
C THR A 29 -3.77 -8.38 -12.82
N VAL A 30 -3.40 -9.38 -12.03
CA VAL A 30 -2.85 -9.17 -10.68
C VAL A 30 -1.52 -9.87 -10.52
N GLN A 31 -0.49 -9.08 -10.23
CA GLN A 31 0.81 -9.55 -9.80
C GLN A 31 0.92 -9.45 -8.27
N MET A 32 1.22 -10.56 -7.62
CA MET A 32 1.45 -10.60 -6.18
C MET A 32 2.94 -10.42 -5.86
N THR A 33 3.28 -9.66 -4.83
CA THR A 33 4.67 -9.57 -4.36
C THR A 33 5.13 -10.86 -3.66
N ARG A 34 4.20 -11.58 -3.04
CA ARG A 34 4.41 -12.93 -2.49
C ARG A 34 3.12 -13.75 -2.56
N THR A 35 3.23 -15.05 -2.73
CA THR A 35 2.12 -16.01 -2.73
C THR A 35 2.22 -17.03 -1.61
N THR A 36 3.33 -17.02 -0.89
CA THR A 36 3.62 -17.91 0.24
C THR A 36 4.08 -17.12 1.46
N ASP A 37 4.21 -17.78 2.61
CA ASP A 37 4.72 -17.17 3.85
C ASP A 37 6.26 -17.00 3.79
N ARG A 38 6.70 -16.10 2.93
CA ARG A 38 8.11 -15.69 2.83
C ARG A 38 8.29 -14.24 3.28
N THR A 39 9.42 -13.95 3.88
CA THR A 39 9.80 -12.58 4.24
C THR A 39 10.35 -11.84 3.03
N LEU A 40 9.85 -10.64 2.77
CA LEU A 40 10.36 -9.70 1.79
C LEU A 40 10.64 -8.38 2.48
N THR A 41 11.80 -7.81 2.22
CA THR A 41 12.10 -6.43 2.62
C THR A 41 11.20 -5.45 1.87
N LEU A 42 11.03 -4.24 2.40
CA LEU A 42 10.24 -3.19 1.71
C LEU A 42 10.81 -2.90 0.31
N ARG A 43 12.14 -2.81 0.18
CA ARG A 43 12.82 -2.65 -1.11
C ARG A 43 12.51 -3.77 -2.11
N GLN A 44 12.48 -5.03 -1.65
CA GLN A 44 12.12 -6.16 -2.51
C GLN A 44 10.67 -6.09 -3.00
N ARG A 45 9.73 -5.62 -2.14
CA ARG A 45 8.33 -5.44 -2.54
C ARG A 45 8.19 -4.39 -3.64
N VAL A 46 8.79 -3.24 -3.44
CA VAL A 46 8.82 -2.15 -4.43
C VAL A 46 9.49 -2.59 -5.72
N ALA A 47 10.65 -3.27 -5.64
CA ALA A 47 11.36 -3.77 -6.83
C ALA A 47 10.53 -4.78 -7.62
N ILE A 48 9.71 -5.62 -6.96
CA ILE A 48 8.79 -6.54 -7.63
C ILE A 48 7.68 -5.75 -8.34
N ALA A 49 7.09 -4.75 -7.66
CA ALA A 49 6.04 -3.91 -8.25
C ALA A 49 6.55 -3.15 -9.49
N ASN A 50 7.74 -2.53 -9.41
CA ASN A 50 8.31 -1.74 -10.50
C ASN A 50 8.82 -2.58 -11.69
N ARG A 51 8.88 -3.92 -11.58
CA ARG A 51 9.28 -4.80 -12.70
C ARG A 51 8.16 -5.07 -13.70
N VAL A 52 6.93 -4.76 -13.33
CA VAL A 52 5.76 -4.97 -14.17
C VAL A 52 5.12 -3.62 -14.48
N PRO A 53 4.53 -3.44 -15.67
CA PRO A 53 3.77 -2.25 -16.01
C PRO A 53 2.42 -2.29 -15.28
N ALA A 54 2.43 -1.96 -13.98
CA ALA A 54 1.25 -1.97 -13.14
C ALA A 54 0.64 -0.56 -13.07
N ASP A 55 -0.69 -0.48 -13.19
CA ASP A 55 -1.45 0.76 -13.06
C ASP A 55 -1.65 1.19 -11.59
N LEU A 56 -1.53 0.24 -10.66
CA LEU A 56 -1.75 0.50 -9.23
C LEU A 56 -0.98 -0.50 -8.36
N PHE A 57 -0.37 -0.01 -7.30
CA PHE A 57 0.20 -0.83 -6.22
C PHE A 57 -0.64 -0.73 -4.96
N ILE A 58 -1.12 -1.86 -4.44
CA ILE A 58 -1.90 -1.94 -3.20
C ILE A 58 -1.13 -2.73 -2.15
N SER A 59 -0.82 -2.10 -1.03
CA SER A 59 -0.25 -2.75 0.14
C SER A 59 -1.34 -2.99 1.20
N ILE A 60 -1.50 -4.24 1.65
CA ILE A 60 -2.53 -4.62 2.62
C ILE A 60 -1.87 -4.99 3.94
N HIS A 61 -2.28 -4.29 4.99
CA HIS A 61 -1.73 -4.37 6.33
C HIS A 61 -2.83 -4.50 7.39
N ALA A 62 -2.44 -4.85 8.60
CA ALA A 62 -3.26 -4.72 9.79
C ALA A 62 -2.45 -4.02 10.88
N ASN A 63 -2.95 -2.89 11.30
CA ASN A 63 -2.33 -2.00 12.26
C ASN A 63 -2.18 -2.64 13.65
N ALA A 64 -1.32 -2.08 14.47
CA ALA A 64 -1.15 -2.45 15.87
C ALA A 64 -0.91 -1.20 16.72
N SER A 65 -1.40 -1.21 17.96
CA SER A 65 -1.21 -0.13 18.91
C SER A 65 -0.61 -0.66 20.23
N PRO A 66 0.44 -0.04 20.78
CA PRO A 66 1.04 -0.51 22.02
C PRO A 66 0.03 -0.66 23.16
N MET A 67 -0.97 0.20 23.23
CA MET A 67 -2.01 0.17 24.26
C MET A 67 -3.17 -0.77 23.94
N ARG A 68 -3.23 -1.34 22.73
CA ARG A 68 -4.31 -2.26 22.27
C ARG A 68 -5.73 -1.71 22.39
N THR A 69 -5.87 -0.39 22.39
CA THR A 69 -7.16 0.32 22.55
C THR A 69 -7.66 0.93 21.25
N GLN A 70 -6.77 1.06 20.26
CA GLN A 70 -7.13 1.63 18.98
C GLN A 70 -7.82 0.58 18.10
N ARG A 71 -8.79 1.04 17.32
CA ARG A 71 -9.54 0.23 16.36
C ARG A 71 -9.89 1.04 15.12
N GLY A 72 -10.33 0.36 14.08
CA GLY A 72 -10.79 0.97 12.85
C GLY A 72 -9.81 0.74 11.69
N TYR A 73 -10.20 1.22 10.54
CA TYR A 73 -9.50 1.04 9.28
C TYR A 73 -9.16 2.39 8.65
N GLU A 74 -8.07 2.45 7.94
CA GLU A 74 -7.57 3.67 7.30
C GLU A 74 -6.82 3.34 6.01
N THR A 75 -6.76 4.30 5.11
CA THR A 75 -6.02 4.17 3.86
C THR A 75 -4.96 5.26 3.79
N TYR A 76 -3.73 4.87 3.48
CA TYR A 76 -2.59 5.77 3.37
C TYR A 76 -2.20 6.01 1.93
N VAL A 77 -1.85 7.24 1.64
CA VAL A 77 -1.14 7.68 0.45
C VAL A 77 0.16 8.37 0.82
N LEU A 78 1.10 8.41 -0.10
CA LEU A 78 2.37 9.08 0.12
C LEU A 78 2.16 10.60 0.22
N THR A 79 2.81 11.25 1.20
CA THR A 79 2.86 12.71 1.25
C THR A 79 3.71 13.27 0.12
N PRO A 80 3.33 14.40 -0.49
CA PRO A 80 4.14 15.06 -1.52
C PRO A 80 5.55 15.41 -1.06
N SER A 81 5.72 15.76 0.22
CA SER A 81 7.00 16.11 0.86
C SER A 81 7.75 14.93 1.50
N GLY A 82 7.13 13.74 1.54
CA GLY A 82 7.61 12.59 2.32
C GLY A 82 8.67 11.74 1.62
N ILE A 83 9.39 12.26 0.65
CA ILE A 83 10.49 11.53 -0.01
C ILE A 83 11.76 11.79 0.78
N ASP A 84 12.07 10.88 1.68
CA ASP A 84 13.37 10.84 2.34
C ASP A 84 14.51 10.42 1.37
N ALA A 85 15.74 10.44 1.86
CA ALA A 85 16.90 10.06 1.04
C ALA A 85 16.81 8.62 0.50
N ASP A 86 16.18 7.71 1.25
CA ASP A 86 16.01 6.31 0.85
C ASP A 86 14.97 6.16 -0.29
N GLY A 87 13.88 6.91 -0.25
CA GLY A 87 12.90 6.96 -1.32
C GLY A 87 13.47 7.54 -2.60
N ARG A 88 14.31 8.57 -2.49
CA ARG A 88 15.05 9.14 -3.65
C ARG A 88 16.03 8.14 -4.25
N ALA A 89 16.79 7.43 -3.42
CA ALA A 89 17.73 6.41 -3.89
C ALA A 89 17.03 5.25 -4.63
N LEU A 90 15.87 4.79 -4.12
CA LEU A 90 15.07 3.75 -4.78
C LEU A 90 14.55 4.18 -6.15
N ARG A 91 14.27 5.47 -6.35
CA ARG A 91 13.79 6.03 -7.62
C ARG A 91 14.91 6.35 -8.58
N SER A 92 16.06 6.81 -8.10
CA SER A 92 17.20 7.12 -8.96
C SER A 92 17.64 5.92 -9.80
N ASP A 93 17.51 4.70 -9.27
CA ASP A 93 17.78 3.47 -10.01
C ASP A 93 16.80 3.24 -11.19
N VAL A 94 15.61 3.83 -11.14
CA VAL A 94 14.59 3.74 -12.20
C VAL A 94 14.75 4.87 -13.21
N THR A 95 14.99 6.10 -12.73
CA THR A 95 15.18 7.30 -13.58
C THR A 95 16.48 7.24 -14.38
N ALA A 96 17.55 6.65 -13.85
CA ALA A 96 18.82 6.47 -14.56
C ALA A 96 18.73 5.58 -15.82
N ARG A 97 17.58 4.92 -16.05
CA ARG A 97 17.36 4.03 -17.20
C ARG A 97 16.62 4.69 -18.37
N ARG A 98 16.35 6.00 -18.34
CA ARG A 98 15.75 6.71 -19.48
C ARG A 98 16.81 7.02 -20.52
N GLU A 99 16.97 6.13 -21.50
CA GLU A 99 17.89 6.33 -22.62
C GLU A 99 17.46 7.58 -23.43
N GLY A 100 18.44 8.43 -23.76
CA GLY A 100 18.25 9.58 -24.65
C GLY A 100 17.69 10.85 -24.02
N VAL A 101 17.54 10.91 -22.69
CA VAL A 101 17.05 12.09 -21.98
C VAL A 101 18.14 12.64 -21.04
N ASP A 102 18.41 13.96 -21.10
CA ASP A 102 19.35 14.59 -20.16
C ASP A 102 18.80 14.60 -18.71
N ALA A 103 19.72 14.74 -17.75
CA ALA A 103 19.39 14.61 -16.33
C ALA A 103 18.36 15.65 -15.84
N ALA A 104 18.36 16.88 -16.38
CA ALA A 104 17.43 17.93 -15.98
C ALA A 104 16.02 17.63 -16.50
N THR A 105 15.92 17.23 -17.75
CA THR A 105 14.65 16.80 -18.36
C THR A 105 14.10 15.55 -17.66
N ALA A 106 14.96 14.58 -17.31
CA ALA A 106 14.54 13.39 -16.56
C ALA A 106 13.96 13.75 -15.20
N LEU A 107 14.54 14.71 -14.49
CA LEU A 107 14.00 15.20 -13.20
C LEU A 107 12.63 15.85 -13.33
N VAL A 108 12.44 16.70 -14.34
CA VAL A 108 11.14 17.37 -14.60
C VAL A 108 10.07 16.33 -14.93
N LEU A 109 10.39 15.38 -15.79
CA LEU A 109 9.46 14.29 -16.14
C LEU A 109 9.11 13.44 -14.92
N ASP A 110 10.08 13.11 -14.06
CA ASP A 110 9.82 12.37 -12.83
C ASP A 110 8.92 13.16 -11.87
N ASP A 111 9.06 14.45 -11.77
CA ASP A 111 8.19 15.31 -10.95
C ASP A 111 6.75 15.38 -11.49
N VAL A 112 6.58 15.48 -12.80
CA VAL A 112 5.26 15.49 -13.44
C VAL A 112 4.55 14.14 -13.26
N GLU A 113 5.24 13.05 -13.56
CA GLU A 113 4.68 11.70 -13.40
C GLU A 113 4.34 11.40 -11.92
N ARG A 114 5.18 11.87 -11.01
CA ARG A 114 4.93 11.75 -9.57
C ARG A 114 3.67 12.51 -9.15
N GLY A 115 3.49 13.73 -9.65
CA GLY A 115 2.30 14.52 -9.39
C GLY A 115 1.03 13.81 -9.86
N ALA A 116 1.04 13.27 -11.07
CA ALA A 116 -0.06 12.49 -11.62
C ALA A 116 -0.34 11.22 -10.79
N SER A 117 0.70 10.45 -10.49
CA SER A 117 0.59 9.22 -9.68
C SER A 117 0.06 9.48 -8.26
N GLN A 118 0.42 10.62 -7.66
CA GLN A 118 -0.09 11.00 -6.34
C GLN A 118 -1.57 11.36 -6.38
N TRP A 119 -2.02 12.05 -7.43
CA TRP A 119 -3.43 12.39 -7.60
C TRP A 119 -4.28 11.11 -7.78
N GLU A 120 -3.85 10.21 -8.64
CA GLU A 120 -4.53 8.93 -8.87
C GLU A 120 -4.55 8.05 -7.61
N ALA A 121 -3.44 8.02 -6.86
CA ALA A 121 -3.37 7.32 -5.58
C ALA A 121 -4.35 7.91 -4.56
N ALA A 122 -4.46 9.24 -4.47
CA ALA A 122 -5.37 9.92 -3.56
C ALA A 122 -6.84 9.63 -3.93
N GLU A 123 -7.20 9.68 -5.21
CA GLU A 123 -8.53 9.32 -5.68
C GLU A 123 -8.86 7.84 -5.36
N MET A 124 -7.93 6.94 -5.62
CA MET A 124 -8.10 5.53 -5.31
C MET A 124 -8.27 5.31 -3.80
N ALA A 125 -7.46 5.96 -2.96
CA ALA A 125 -7.57 5.86 -1.51
C ALA A 125 -8.94 6.30 -1.00
N VAL A 126 -9.48 7.41 -1.52
CA VAL A 126 -10.83 7.88 -1.17
C VAL A 126 -11.89 6.85 -1.55
N ARG A 127 -11.79 6.26 -2.76
CA ARG A 127 -12.73 5.22 -3.23
C ARG A 127 -12.64 3.96 -2.36
N MET A 128 -11.44 3.52 -2.01
CA MET A 128 -11.21 2.35 -1.16
C MET A 128 -11.72 2.59 0.26
N GLN A 129 -11.41 3.74 0.85
CA GLN A 129 -11.88 4.11 2.19
C GLN A 129 -13.41 4.16 2.24
N ARG A 130 -14.05 4.75 1.23
CA ARG A 130 -15.51 4.76 1.11
C ARG A 130 -16.08 3.34 1.02
N ALA A 131 -15.50 2.49 0.20
CA ALA A 131 -15.95 1.09 0.06
C ALA A 131 -15.79 0.30 1.37
N LEU A 132 -14.74 0.55 2.14
CA LEU A 132 -14.56 -0.02 3.48
C LEU A 132 -15.64 0.49 4.44
N ARG A 133 -15.91 1.79 4.45
CA ARG A 133 -16.96 2.41 5.25
C ARG A 133 -18.35 1.84 4.95
N ASP A 134 -18.68 1.68 3.67
CA ASP A 134 -19.96 1.11 3.23
C ASP A 134 -20.16 -0.34 3.70
N ARG A 135 -19.07 -1.06 3.90
CA ARG A 135 -19.08 -2.47 4.34
C ARG A 135 -18.92 -2.67 5.83
N ARG A 136 -18.13 -1.85 6.48
CA ARG A 136 -17.78 -2.00 7.90
C ARG A 136 -18.46 -1.00 8.83
N GLY A 137 -19.18 -0.02 8.27
CA GLY A 137 -19.79 1.06 9.02
C GLY A 137 -18.84 2.22 9.32
N SER A 138 -19.41 3.36 9.69
CA SER A 138 -18.64 4.60 9.92
C SER A 138 -17.90 4.63 11.26
N GLU A 139 -18.26 3.80 12.22
CA GLU A 139 -17.71 3.85 13.57
C GLU A 139 -16.19 3.55 13.64
N GLY A 140 -15.70 2.74 12.72
CA GLY A 140 -14.27 2.42 12.60
C GLY A 140 -13.55 3.21 11.50
N ASP A 141 -14.20 4.14 10.84
CA ASP A 141 -13.62 4.91 9.73
C ASP A 141 -12.64 5.95 10.25
N ARG A 142 -11.35 5.76 9.98
CA ARG A 142 -10.28 6.67 10.36
C ARG A 142 -9.83 7.58 9.19
N GLY A 143 -10.46 7.41 8.03
CA GLY A 143 -10.26 8.24 6.85
C GLY A 143 -9.03 7.90 6.03
N VAL A 144 -8.79 8.74 5.02
CA VAL A 144 -7.57 8.73 4.22
C VAL A 144 -6.52 9.58 4.93
N ARG A 145 -5.30 9.05 4.99
CA ARG A 145 -4.16 9.72 5.62
C ARG A 145 -3.00 9.87 4.66
N GLN A 146 -2.20 10.88 4.91
CA GLN A 146 -0.94 11.10 4.19
C GLN A 146 0.22 10.83 5.14
N ASP A 147 1.14 9.96 4.73
CA ASP A 147 2.32 9.64 5.52
C ASP A 147 3.46 9.13 4.61
N ALA A 148 4.68 9.19 5.11
CA ALA A 148 5.87 8.66 4.44
C ALA A 148 5.99 7.14 4.64
N GLN A 149 4.95 6.38 4.25
CA GLN A 149 4.96 4.92 4.36
C GLN A 149 6.05 4.33 3.46
N HIS A 150 7.07 3.72 4.06
CA HIS A 150 8.26 3.22 3.37
C HIS A 150 7.95 2.24 2.22
N VAL A 151 6.85 1.47 2.33
CA VAL A 151 6.44 0.55 1.27
C VAL A 151 5.88 1.26 0.03
N LEU A 152 5.41 2.52 0.17
CA LEU A 152 4.95 3.34 -0.94
C LEU A 152 6.07 4.16 -1.56
N LEU A 153 7.15 4.39 -0.78
CA LEU A 153 8.35 5.09 -1.26
C LEU A 153 9.01 4.27 -2.39
N GLY A 154 9.32 4.91 -3.48
CA GLY A 154 9.97 4.28 -4.63
C GLY A 154 9.04 3.53 -5.58
N ALA A 155 7.74 3.40 -5.32
CA ALA A 155 6.79 2.93 -6.32
C ALA A 155 6.74 3.91 -7.50
N THR A 156 6.78 3.39 -8.74
CA THR A 156 6.73 4.19 -9.98
C THR A 156 5.31 4.34 -10.54
N MET A 157 4.33 3.74 -9.88
CA MET A 157 2.90 3.81 -10.19
C MET A 157 2.14 4.38 -9.00
N PRO A 158 0.85 4.77 -9.15
CA PRO A 158 -0.05 5.08 -8.05
C PRO A 158 -0.01 4.00 -6.98
N ALA A 159 0.18 4.38 -5.71
CA ALA A 159 0.39 3.43 -4.63
C ALA A 159 -0.42 3.81 -3.38
N VAL A 160 -1.11 2.83 -2.81
CA VAL A 160 -1.91 2.97 -1.60
C VAL A 160 -1.58 1.88 -0.60
N LEU A 161 -1.68 2.20 0.70
CA LEU A 161 -1.60 1.21 1.77
C LEU A 161 -2.93 1.21 2.54
N VAL A 162 -3.48 0.03 2.74
CA VAL A 162 -4.74 -0.16 3.46
C VAL A 162 -4.48 -0.88 4.77
N GLU A 163 -4.78 -0.21 5.88
CA GLU A 163 -4.85 -0.79 7.21
C GLU A 163 -6.28 -1.28 7.45
N VAL A 164 -6.47 -2.58 7.40
CA VAL A 164 -7.81 -3.17 7.47
C VAL A 164 -8.41 -3.22 8.88
N GLY A 165 -7.63 -2.90 9.90
CA GLY A 165 -8.04 -2.90 11.31
C GLY A 165 -6.84 -3.07 12.23
N PHE A 166 -7.06 -3.02 13.55
CA PHE A 166 -6.02 -3.24 14.56
C PHE A 166 -6.03 -4.70 15.01
N ILE A 167 -4.98 -5.43 14.64
CA ILE A 167 -4.86 -6.87 14.89
C ILE A 167 -4.72 -7.21 16.39
N ASP A 168 -4.21 -6.27 17.18
CA ASP A 168 -3.98 -6.42 18.61
C ASP A 168 -5.15 -5.94 19.48
N HIS A 169 -6.16 -5.29 18.89
CA HIS A 169 -7.37 -4.90 19.61
C HIS A 169 -8.19 -6.15 20.00
N PRO A 170 -8.66 -6.26 21.27
CA PRO A 170 -9.29 -7.51 21.77
C PRO A 170 -10.52 -7.98 21.01
N ILE A 171 -11.32 -7.05 20.50
CA ILE A 171 -12.54 -7.34 19.72
C ILE A 171 -12.24 -7.39 18.24
N GLU A 172 -11.66 -6.31 17.69
CA GLU A 172 -11.40 -6.20 16.25
C GLU A 172 -10.42 -7.27 15.76
N GLY A 173 -9.39 -7.58 16.55
CA GLY A 173 -8.44 -8.64 16.21
C GLY A 173 -9.09 -10.03 16.08
N ARG A 174 -10.18 -10.30 16.82
CA ARG A 174 -10.97 -11.54 16.62
C ARG A 174 -11.78 -11.48 15.32
N GLN A 175 -12.44 -10.35 15.06
CA GLN A 175 -13.20 -10.13 13.82
C GLN A 175 -12.34 -10.24 12.57
N LEU A 176 -11.06 -9.87 12.66
CA LEU A 176 -10.09 -10.02 11.57
C LEU A 176 -9.59 -11.45 11.39
N ALA A 177 -9.78 -12.31 12.39
CA ALA A 177 -9.37 -13.72 12.35
C ALA A 177 -10.43 -14.62 11.71
N ASP A 178 -11.70 -14.22 11.71
CA ASP A 178 -12.86 -14.93 11.13
C ASP A 178 -13.02 -14.59 9.62
#